data_f54ce76e47de294ac74be26ee7c39f4f
#
_entry.id   f54ce76e47de294ac74be26ee7c39f4f
#
_cell.length_a   1.000
_cell.length_b   1.000
_cell.length_c   1.000
_cell.angle_alpha   90.00
_cell.angle_beta   90.00
_cell.angle_gamma   90.00
#
_symmetry.space_group_name_H-M   'P 1'
#
loop_
_entity.id
_entity.type
_entity.pdbx_description
1 polymer ?
#
loop_
_entity_poly.entity_id
_entity_poly.type
_entity_poly.pdbx_seq_one_letter_code
_entity_poly.pdbx_strand_id
1 'polypeptide(L)'
;VHEQNAMPGLTNRMLAKLAKRVFLSLPDVTGAFDAKKSQLTGNPVREAIVESGKNAVGHPGTRRLLVMGGSQGAKAVNSVILASLERLTKAGIEIRHQTGSFDLERVLAGYRAHGVDASGVTPFIEDVAAAYQWADLVLCRAGATSVAELAVAGKPAVLVPFPYATHDHQTYNAQVM
;
A
#
# COMPACT_ATOMS: atom_id res chain seq x y z
N VAL A 1 -8.53 21.42 -7.73
CA VAL A 1 -7.80 20.21 -8.15
C VAL A 1 -7.24 19.52 -6.92
N HIS A 2 -7.23 18.19 -6.90
CA HIS A 2 -6.58 17.40 -5.86
C HIS A 2 -5.51 16.50 -6.51
N GLU A 3 -4.26 16.65 -6.06
CA GLU A 3 -3.14 15.79 -6.46
C GLU A 3 -2.80 14.82 -5.34
N GLN A 4 -2.81 13.54 -5.66
CA GLN A 4 -2.59 12.47 -4.68
C GLN A 4 -1.11 12.06 -4.58
N ASN A 5 -0.35 12.19 -5.65
CA ASN A 5 1.04 11.74 -5.70
C ASN A 5 2.02 12.88 -5.40
N ALA A 6 3.19 12.53 -4.88
CA ALA A 6 4.29 13.47 -4.69
C ALA A 6 4.85 13.99 -6.03
N MET A 7 4.80 13.16 -7.09
CA MET A 7 5.08 13.54 -8.47
C MET A 7 3.77 13.88 -9.19
N PRO A 8 3.48 15.16 -9.48
CA PRO A 8 2.21 15.58 -10.06
C PRO A 8 1.96 15.07 -11.47
N GLY A 9 0.74 14.56 -11.70
CA GLY A 9 0.30 14.14 -13.02
C GLY A 9 0.13 15.30 -13.99
N LEU A 10 0.35 15.07 -15.30
CA LEU A 10 0.26 16.10 -16.34
C LEU A 10 -1.11 16.81 -16.35
N THR A 11 -2.19 16.06 -16.24
CA THR A 11 -3.56 16.59 -16.21
C THR A 11 -3.75 17.57 -15.06
N ASN A 12 -3.31 17.20 -13.85
CA ASN A 12 -3.42 18.08 -12.68
C ASN A 12 -2.54 19.33 -12.82
N ARG A 13 -1.35 19.21 -13.41
CA ARG A 13 -0.49 20.37 -13.72
C ARG A 13 -1.16 21.34 -14.69
N MET A 14 -1.85 20.84 -15.71
CA MET A 14 -2.59 21.68 -16.65
C MET A 14 -3.80 22.35 -15.99
N LEU A 15 -4.61 21.58 -15.27
CA LEU A 15 -5.82 22.07 -14.60
C LEU A 15 -5.50 23.07 -13.48
N ALA A 16 -4.37 22.92 -12.80
CA ALA A 16 -3.93 23.81 -11.73
C ALA A 16 -3.76 25.28 -12.20
N LYS A 17 -3.43 25.51 -13.49
CA LYS A 17 -3.32 26.85 -14.06
C LYS A 17 -4.65 27.61 -13.98
N LEU A 18 -5.77 26.91 -14.16
CA LEU A 18 -7.13 27.45 -14.13
C LEU A 18 -7.79 27.34 -12.75
N ALA A 19 -7.27 26.48 -11.89
CA ALA A 19 -7.86 26.21 -10.58
C ALA A 19 -7.63 27.38 -9.60
N LYS A 20 -8.61 27.63 -8.74
CA LYS A 20 -8.49 28.58 -7.62
C LYS A 20 -7.62 28.01 -6.50
N ARG A 21 -7.66 26.68 -6.29
CA ARG A 21 -6.91 25.97 -5.25
C ARG A 21 -6.43 24.62 -5.77
N VAL A 22 -5.28 24.21 -5.26
CA VAL A 22 -4.69 22.88 -5.47
C VAL A 22 -4.51 22.25 -4.09
N PHE A 23 -5.18 21.13 -3.86
CA PHE A 23 -5.01 20.34 -2.64
C PHE A 23 -4.01 19.21 -2.90
N LEU A 24 -3.07 19.04 -2.01
CA LEU A 24 -1.99 18.07 -2.13
C LEU A 24 -2.12 17.00 -1.05
N SER A 25 -2.05 15.74 -1.44
CA SER A 25 -1.99 14.64 -0.47
C SER A 25 -0.60 14.46 0.09
N LEU A 26 0.42 14.63 -0.75
CA LEU A 26 1.84 14.56 -0.43
C LEU A 26 2.52 15.85 -0.89
N PRO A 27 3.69 16.22 -0.33
CA PRO A 27 4.45 17.36 -0.81
C PRO A 27 4.76 17.25 -2.31
N ASP A 28 4.59 18.34 -3.06
CA ASP A 28 5.00 18.42 -4.46
C ASP A 28 6.53 18.50 -4.55
N VAL A 29 7.17 17.38 -4.91
CA VAL A 29 8.63 17.28 -5.01
C VAL A 29 9.21 18.00 -6.23
N THR A 30 8.36 18.43 -7.15
CA THR A 30 8.77 19.08 -8.41
C THR A 30 8.62 20.59 -8.41
N GLY A 31 7.85 21.14 -7.46
CA GLY A 31 7.46 22.55 -7.46
C GLY A 31 6.58 22.93 -8.65
N ALA A 32 5.80 21.99 -9.20
CA ALA A 32 4.97 22.20 -10.38
C ALA A 32 3.76 23.09 -10.10
N PHE A 33 3.38 23.26 -8.84
CA PHE A 33 2.21 24.03 -8.44
C PHE A 33 2.60 25.36 -7.76
N ASP A 34 1.83 26.42 -8.03
CA ASP A 34 1.98 27.70 -7.35
C ASP A 34 1.70 27.55 -5.84
N ALA A 35 2.69 27.85 -5.02
CA ALA A 35 2.60 27.74 -3.56
C ALA A 35 1.45 28.58 -2.97
N LYS A 36 1.10 29.72 -3.60
CA LYS A 36 0.00 30.59 -3.15
C LYS A 36 -1.39 29.96 -3.36
N LYS A 37 -1.48 29.01 -4.29
CA LYS A 37 -2.72 28.27 -4.59
C LYS A 37 -2.73 26.88 -3.94
N SER A 38 -1.59 26.37 -3.49
CA SER A 38 -1.42 25.01 -3.01
C SER A 38 -1.61 24.92 -1.50
N GLN A 39 -2.23 23.82 -1.07
CA GLN A 39 -2.43 23.49 0.33
C GLN A 39 -2.22 21.99 0.53
N LEU A 40 -1.32 21.63 1.43
CA LEU A 40 -1.14 20.24 1.87
C LEU A 40 -2.29 19.87 2.81
N THR A 41 -3.14 18.94 2.38
CA THR A 41 -4.34 18.50 3.10
C THR A 41 -4.33 17.03 3.47
N GLY A 42 -3.39 16.27 2.94
CA GLY A 42 -3.44 14.82 2.99
C GLY A 42 -4.43 14.23 1.98
N ASN A 43 -4.54 12.92 1.99
CA ASN A 43 -5.48 12.17 1.16
C ASN A 43 -6.73 11.80 1.98
N PRO A 44 -7.94 11.84 1.42
CA PRO A 44 -9.11 11.27 2.09
C PRO A 44 -8.90 9.79 2.37
N VAL A 45 -9.07 9.40 3.62
CA VAL A 45 -8.96 8.01 4.09
C VAL A 45 -10.31 7.58 4.65
N ARG A 46 -10.68 6.32 4.42
CA ARG A 46 -11.94 5.75 4.92
C ARG A 46 -11.98 5.80 6.45
N GLU A 47 -13.11 6.18 7.00
CA GLU A 47 -13.29 6.32 8.46
C GLU A 47 -12.94 5.04 9.23
N ALA A 48 -13.32 3.87 8.70
CA ALA A 48 -12.96 2.59 9.31
C ALA A 48 -11.44 2.39 9.49
N ILE A 49 -10.62 2.91 8.56
CA ILE A 49 -9.16 2.84 8.68
C ILE A 49 -8.66 3.86 9.72
N VAL A 50 -9.26 5.05 9.77
CA VAL A 50 -8.95 6.05 10.80
C VAL A 50 -9.22 5.49 12.20
N GLU A 51 -10.37 4.88 12.40
CA GLU A 51 -10.74 4.25 13.67
C GLU A 51 -9.82 3.05 14.00
N SER A 52 -9.43 2.27 12.99
CA SER A 52 -8.49 1.15 13.20
C SER A 52 -7.13 1.62 13.72
N GLY A 53 -6.64 2.77 13.26
CA GLY A 53 -5.38 3.35 13.72
C GLY A 53 -5.44 3.84 15.17
N LYS A 54 -6.56 4.44 15.58
CA LYS A 54 -6.76 4.86 16.98
C LYS A 54 -6.78 3.69 17.98
N ASN A 55 -7.23 2.52 17.53
CA ASN A 55 -7.38 1.32 18.33
C ASN A 55 -6.29 0.28 18.03
N ALA A 56 -5.12 0.72 17.55
CA ALA A 56 -4.02 -0.18 17.23
C ALA A 56 -3.55 -0.93 18.49
N VAL A 57 -3.67 -2.25 18.48
CA VAL A 57 -3.21 -3.13 19.56
C VAL A 57 -1.98 -3.89 19.04
N GLY A 58 -0.90 -3.86 19.83
CA GLY A 58 0.25 -4.72 19.56
C GLY A 58 -0.10 -6.20 19.81
N HIS A 59 0.54 -7.10 19.10
CA HIS A 59 0.34 -8.55 19.20
C HIS A 59 1.61 -9.21 19.79
N PRO A 60 1.80 -9.16 21.13
CA PRO A 60 2.99 -9.73 21.76
C PRO A 60 3.14 -11.22 21.41
N GLY A 61 4.32 -11.60 20.94
CA GLY A 61 4.63 -13.00 20.64
C GLY A 61 4.23 -13.51 19.25
N THR A 62 3.45 -12.77 18.48
CA THR A 62 3.14 -13.09 17.06
C THR A 62 3.83 -12.11 16.12
N ARG A 63 4.12 -12.58 14.90
CA ARG A 63 4.70 -11.77 13.84
C ARG A 63 3.80 -11.91 12.62
N ARG A 64 3.05 -10.88 12.28
CA ARG A 64 1.98 -10.91 11.29
C ARG A 64 2.32 -10.02 10.10
N LEU A 65 2.53 -10.65 8.96
CA LEU A 65 2.82 -9.99 7.69
C LEU A 65 1.58 -9.94 6.81
N LEU A 66 1.13 -8.74 6.50
CA LEU A 66 0.10 -8.49 5.49
C LEU A 66 0.77 -8.14 4.17
N VAL A 67 0.49 -8.92 3.12
CA VAL A 67 0.98 -8.67 1.76
C VAL A 67 -0.17 -8.19 0.88
N MET A 68 -0.02 -7.02 0.27
CA MET A 68 -1.07 -6.42 -0.56
C MET A 68 -0.54 -6.08 -1.95
N GLY A 69 -1.01 -6.79 -2.97
CA GLY A 69 -0.67 -6.53 -4.37
C GLY A 69 -1.47 -5.37 -5.02
N GLY A 70 -2.51 -4.88 -4.33
CA GLY A 70 -3.50 -3.96 -4.91
C GLY A 70 -4.56 -4.68 -5.75
N SER A 71 -5.54 -3.95 -6.27
CA SER A 71 -6.73 -4.52 -6.95
C SER A 71 -6.39 -5.42 -8.16
N GLN A 72 -5.32 -5.13 -8.88
CA GLN A 72 -4.86 -5.91 -10.02
C GLN A 72 -3.81 -6.97 -9.64
N GLY A 73 -3.39 -7.00 -8.38
CA GLY A 73 -2.30 -7.84 -7.91
C GLY A 73 -0.92 -7.28 -8.28
N ALA A 74 0.11 -7.89 -7.72
CA ALA A 74 1.51 -7.52 -7.97
C ALA A 74 2.35 -8.79 -8.15
N LYS A 75 2.39 -9.34 -9.36
CA LYS A 75 3.08 -10.60 -9.69
C LYS A 75 4.51 -10.66 -9.14
N ALA A 76 5.26 -9.56 -9.23
CA ALA A 76 6.63 -9.51 -8.68
C ALA A 76 6.63 -9.66 -7.15
N VAL A 77 5.72 -8.99 -6.43
CA VAL A 77 5.57 -9.11 -4.98
C VAL A 77 5.18 -10.54 -4.61
N ASN A 78 4.18 -11.10 -5.31
CA ASN A 78 3.76 -12.48 -5.10
C ASN A 78 4.91 -13.48 -5.30
N SER A 79 5.75 -13.26 -6.32
CA SER A 79 6.90 -14.13 -6.57
C SER A 79 7.97 -14.04 -5.49
N VAL A 80 8.23 -12.84 -4.96
CA VAL A 80 9.17 -12.65 -3.82
C VAL A 80 8.65 -13.36 -2.57
N ILE A 81 7.36 -13.27 -2.28
CA ILE A 81 6.76 -13.98 -1.14
C ILE A 81 6.91 -15.49 -1.31
N LEU A 82 6.56 -16.04 -2.49
CA LEU A 82 6.71 -17.48 -2.76
C LEU A 82 8.15 -17.96 -2.56
N ALA A 83 9.12 -17.22 -3.06
CA ALA A 83 10.54 -17.55 -2.89
C ALA A 83 11.02 -17.42 -1.42
N SER A 84 10.27 -16.71 -0.58
CA SER A 84 10.62 -16.46 0.82
C SER A 84 9.82 -17.30 1.81
N LEU A 85 8.82 -18.07 1.36
CA LEU A 85 7.85 -18.77 2.22
C LEU A 85 8.53 -19.62 3.30
N GLU A 86 9.50 -20.44 2.91
CA GLU A 86 10.21 -21.33 3.84
C GLU A 86 10.91 -20.54 4.96
N ARG A 87 11.54 -19.41 4.61
CA ARG A 87 12.24 -18.55 5.58
C ARG A 87 11.27 -17.84 6.51
N LEU A 88 10.17 -17.34 5.96
CA LEU A 88 9.12 -16.64 6.72
C LEU A 88 8.45 -17.59 7.71
N THR A 89 8.10 -18.80 7.25
CA THR A 89 7.49 -19.84 8.10
C THR A 89 8.42 -20.29 9.21
N LYS A 90 9.71 -20.57 8.90
CA LYS A 90 10.71 -20.91 9.92
C LYS A 90 10.93 -19.80 10.95
N ALA A 91 10.71 -18.54 10.57
CA ALA A 91 10.78 -17.40 11.48
C ALA A 91 9.48 -17.20 12.30
N GLY A 92 8.48 -18.07 12.16
CA GLY A 92 7.21 -17.99 12.86
C GLY A 92 6.33 -16.81 12.42
N ILE A 93 6.44 -16.41 11.15
CA ILE A 93 5.65 -15.31 10.59
C ILE A 93 4.34 -15.86 10.03
N GLU A 94 3.22 -15.36 10.55
CA GLU A 94 1.89 -15.57 9.98
C GLU A 94 1.70 -14.63 8.79
N ILE A 95 1.14 -15.14 7.67
CA ILE A 95 1.00 -14.37 6.44
C ILE A 95 -0.46 -14.30 6.02
N ARG A 96 -0.96 -13.07 5.80
CA ARG A 96 -2.14 -12.83 4.96
C ARG A 96 -1.68 -12.24 3.64
N HIS A 97 -2.11 -12.86 2.53
CA HIS A 97 -1.58 -12.54 1.21
C HIS A 97 -2.71 -12.25 0.21
N GLN A 98 -2.90 -10.98 -0.13
CA GLN A 98 -3.78 -10.57 -1.20
C GLN A 98 -3.02 -10.56 -2.52
N THR A 99 -3.40 -11.47 -3.41
CA THR A 99 -2.66 -11.81 -4.64
C THR A 99 -3.11 -11.06 -5.89
N GLY A 100 -4.36 -10.56 -5.88
CA GLY A 100 -5.11 -10.23 -7.10
C GLY A 100 -5.70 -11.49 -7.74
N SER A 101 -6.79 -11.31 -8.49
CA SER A 101 -7.53 -12.43 -9.07
C SER A 101 -6.72 -13.23 -10.10
N PHE A 102 -5.87 -12.55 -10.87
CA PHE A 102 -5.12 -13.19 -11.97
C PHE A 102 -4.01 -14.14 -11.50
N ASP A 103 -3.50 -13.96 -10.29
CA ASP A 103 -2.32 -14.72 -9.80
C ASP A 103 -2.67 -15.67 -8.65
N LEU A 104 -3.93 -15.73 -8.24
CA LEU A 104 -4.41 -16.50 -7.10
C LEU A 104 -4.00 -17.97 -7.19
N GLU A 105 -4.34 -18.65 -8.29
CA GLU A 105 -4.09 -20.08 -8.44
C GLU A 105 -2.60 -20.42 -8.39
N ARG A 106 -1.76 -19.60 -9.02
CA ARG A 106 -0.31 -19.80 -8.97
C ARG A 106 0.22 -19.66 -7.54
N VAL A 107 -0.27 -18.66 -6.81
CA VAL A 107 0.16 -18.43 -5.42
C VAL A 107 -0.32 -19.55 -4.52
N LEU A 108 -1.57 -19.98 -4.62
CA LEU A 108 -2.10 -21.13 -3.87
C LEU A 108 -1.30 -22.40 -4.13
N ALA A 109 -0.96 -22.66 -5.41
CA ALA A 109 -0.10 -23.81 -5.76
C ALA A 109 1.29 -23.70 -5.12
N GLY A 110 1.87 -22.50 -5.07
CA GLY A 110 3.15 -22.26 -4.41
C GLY A 110 3.11 -22.51 -2.92
N TYR A 111 2.09 -22.04 -2.21
CA TYR A 111 1.93 -22.32 -0.78
C TYR A 111 1.80 -23.80 -0.51
N ARG A 112 0.98 -24.53 -1.29
CA ARG A 112 0.83 -26.00 -1.19
C ARG A 112 2.16 -26.72 -1.43
N ALA A 113 2.92 -26.32 -2.45
CA ALA A 113 4.22 -26.93 -2.76
C ALA A 113 5.25 -26.79 -1.63
N HIS A 114 5.14 -25.74 -0.83
CA HIS A 114 5.99 -25.52 0.35
C HIS A 114 5.40 -26.09 1.66
N GLY A 115 4.23 -26.74 1.62
CA GLY A 115 3.54 -27.25 2.81
C GLY A 115 3.10 -26.15 3.79
N VAL A 116 2.86 -24.93 3.29
CA VAL A 116 2.44 -23.77 4.10
C VAL A 116 0.93 -23.61 4.01
N ASP A 117 0.31 -23.27 5.15
CA ASP A 117 -1.13 -22.96 5.18
C ASP A 117 -1.47 -21.80 4.25
N ALA A 118 -2.43 -22.01 3.37
CA ALA A 118 -2.91 -21.05 2.39
C ALA A 118 -4.25 -20.40 2.78
N SER A 119 -4.76 -20.60 3.98
CA SER A 119 -6.04 -20.06 4.43
C SER A 119 -6.07 -18.53 4.44
N GLY A 120 -4.91 -17.89 4.61
CA GLY A 120 -4.72 -16.45 4.55
C GLY A 120 -4.50 -15.88 3.14
N VAL A 121 -4.53 -16.73 2.08
CA VAL A 121 -4.33 -16.30 0.69
C VAL A 121 -5.67 -15.98 0.04
N THR A 122 -5.86 -14.74 -0.41
CA THR A 122 -7.11 -14.27 -0.99
C THR A 122 -6.86 -13.43 -2.26
N PRO A 123 -7.80 -13.43 -3.21
CA PRO A 123 -7.66 -12.56 -4.39
C PRO A 123 -7.85 -11.08 -4.05
N PHE A 124 -8.69 -10.80 -3.05
CA PHE A 124 -9.05 -9.44 -2.62
C PHE A 124 -9.30 -9.40 -1.12
N ILE A 125 -9.09 -8.26 -0.49
CA ILE A 125 -9.41 -8.00 0.91
C ILE A 125 -10.57 -7.01 0.95
N GLU A 126 -11.71 -7.44 1.46
CA GLU A 126 -12.90 -6.59 1.59
C GLU A 126 -12.75 -5.62 2.76
N ASP A 127 -12.37 -6.13 3.92
CA ASP A 127 -12.15 -5.35 5.14
C ASP A 127 -10.65 -5.05 5.33
N VAL A 128 -10.20 -3.97 4.67
CA VAL A 128 -8.81 -3.50 4.78
C VAL A 128 -8.51 -2.95 6.17
N ALA A 129 -9.49 -2.38 6.87
CA ALA A 129 -9.30 -1.87 8.22
C ALA A 129 -8.97 -3.02 9.20
N ALA A 130 -9.74 -4.11 9.15
CA ALA A 130 -9.45 -5.31 9.94
C ALA A 130 -8.11 -5.95 9.55
N ALA A 131 -7.75 -5.93 8.24
CA ALA A 131 -6.46 -6.44 7.79
C ALA A 131 -5.29 -5.62 8.35
N TYR A 132 -5.41 -4.29 8.37
CA TYR A 132 -4.41 -3.42 9.01
C TYR A 132 -4.34 -3.65 10.52
N GLN A 133 -5.47 -3.77 11.21
CA GLN A 133 -5.45 -4.09 12.66
C GLN A 133 -4.72 -5.39 12.94
N TRP A 134 -4.95 -6.41 12.14
CA TRP A 134 -4.30 -7.72 12.30
C TRP A 134 -2.79 -7.66 12.06
N ALA A 135 -2.29 -6.82 11.15
CA ALA A 135 -0.91 -6.79 10.72
C ALA A 135 0.02 -6.11 11.73
N ASP A 136 1.23 -6.63 11.86
CA ASP A 136 2.36 -5.95 12.53
C ASP A 136 3.26 -5.26 11.49
N LEU A 137 3.33 -5.80 10.28
CA LEU A 137 4.06 -5.25 9.14
C LEU A 137 3.24 -5.42 7.86
N VAL A 138 3.25 -4.42 7.02
CA VAL A 138 2.59 -4.46 5.70
C VAL A 138 3.64 -4.43 4.59
N LEU A 139 3.50 -5.29 3.59
CA LEU A 139 4.27 -5.25 2.36
C LEU A 139 3.33 -4.95 1.21
N CYS A 140 3.50 -3.80 0.54
CA CYS A 140 2.60 -3.39 -0.52
C CYS A 140 3.26 -2.46 -1.55
N ARG A 141 2.49 -2.09 -2.58
CA ARG A 141 2.85 -1.03 -3.54
C ARG A 141 2.75 0.36 -2.88
N ALA A 142 3.52 1.32 -3.41
CA ALA A 142 3.55 2.70 -2.91
C ALA A 142 2.54 3.63 -3.63
N GLY A 143 1.30 3.14 -3.81
CA GLY A 143 0.21 4.00 -4.30
C GLY A 143 -0.15 5.07 -3.27
N ALA A 144 -0.50 6.29 -3.71
CA ALA A 144 -0.77 7.41 -2.82
C ALA A 144 -1.87 7.11 -1.78
N THR A 145 -2.91 6.38 -2.17
CA THR A 145 -3.98 5.94 -1.23
C THR A 145 -3.43 4.97 -0.19
N SER A 146 -2.65 3.97 -0.61
CA SER A 146 -2.06 2.99 0.32
C SER A 146 -1.12 3.66 1.32
N VAL A 147 -0.28 4.59 0.86
CA VAL A 147 0.62 5.37 1.71
C VAL A 147 -0.17 6.16 2.76
N ALA A 148 -1.24 6.85 2.34
CA ALA A 148 -2.09 7.60 3.26
C ALA A 148 -2.81 6.69 4.27
N GLU A 149 -3.34 5.54 3.82
CA GLU A 149 -4.00 4.56 4.69
C GLU A 149 -3.03 3.98 5.73
N LEU A 150 -1.82 3.62 5.32
CA LEU A 150 -0.78 3.10 6.21
C LEU A 150 -0.37 4.12 7.28
N ALA A 151 -0.17 5.38 6.88
CA ALA A 151 0.16 6.47 7.79
C ALA A 151 -0.92 6.67 8.85
N VAL A 152 -2.20 6.69 8.44
CA VAL A 152 -3.34 6.85 9.35
C VAL A 152 -3.53 5.62 10.23
N ALA A 153 -3.34 4.41 9.69
CA ALA A 153 -3.41 3.16 10.45
C ALA A 153 -2.22 2.96 11.39
N GLY A 154 -1.18 3.80 11.31
CA GLY A 154 0.03 3.68 12.12
C GLY A 154 0.80 2.38 11.87
N LYS A 155 0.79 1.86 10.64
CA LYS A 155 1.40 0.56 10.32
C LYS A 155 2.78 0.71 9.69
N PRO A 156 3.80 0.05 10.25
CA PRO A 156 5.08 -0.11 9.58
C PRO A 156 4.90 -0.80 8.22
N ALA A 157 5.61 -0.34 7.20
CA ALA A 157 5.46 -0.90 5.88
C ALA A 157 6.78 -1.06 5.13
N VAL A 158 6.86 -2.11 4.31
CA VAL A 158 7.84 -2.27 3.25
C VAL A 158 7.15 -1.88 1.95
N LEU A 159 7.53 -0.75 1.40
CA LEU A 159 6.96 -0.22 0.16
C LEU A 159 7.77 -0.72 -1.05
N VAL A 160 7.08 -1.33 -2.01
CA VAL A 160 7.64 -1.82 -3.26
C VAL A 160 7.04 -1.03 -4.41
N PRO A 161 7.66 0.07 -4.86
CA PRO A 161 7.15 0.88 -5.96
C PRO A 161 6.88 0.05 -7.23
N PHE A 162 5.86 0.43 -7.99
CA PHE A 162 5.58 -0.21 -9.27
C PHE A 162 6.56 0.32 -10.33
N PRO A 163 7.42 -0.53 -10.94
CA PRO A 163 8.52 -0.06 -11.78
C PRO A 163 8.08 0.59 -13.10
N TYR A 164 6.83 0.36 -13.51
CA TYR A 164 6.26 0.96 -14.73
C TYR A 164 5.26 2.08 -14.42
N ALA A 165 5.31 2.63 -13.20
CA ALA A 165 4.48 3.75 -12.83
C ALA A 165 4.84 4.99 -13.66
N THR A 166 3.85 5.68 -14.23
CA THR A 166 4.07 6.90 -15.01
C THR A 166 4.90 7.90 -14.22
N HIS A 167 6.00 8.36 -14.79
CA HIS A 167 6.96 9.26 -14.13
C HIS A 167 7.49 8.75 -12.77
N ASP A 168 7.48 7.43 -12.55
CA ASP A 168 7.99 6.79 -11.33
C ASP A 168 7.36 7.33 -10.02
N HIS A 169 6.11 7.80 -10.10
CA HIS A 169 5.44 8.48 -8.98
C HIS A 169 5.39 7.64 -7.69
N GLN A 170 5.40 6.29 -7.80
CA GLN A 170 5.38 5.45 -6.60
C GLN A 170 6.69 5.47 -5.83
N THR A 171 7.83 5.61 -6.49
CA THR A 171 9.11 5.80 -5.81
C THR A 171 9.11 7.10 -5.01
N TYR A 172 8.64 8.20 -5.60
CA TYR A 172 8.50 9.47 -4.89
C TYR A 172 7.51 9.39 -3.73
N ASN A 173 6.37 8.72 -3.90
CA ASN A 173 5.43 8.50 -2.80
C ASN A 173 6.06 7.74 -1.63
N ALA A 174 6.90 6.73 -1.92
CA ALA A 174 7.59 5.97 -0.88
C ALA A 174 8.67 6.78 -0.16
N GLN A 175 9.32 7.72 -0.84
CA GLN A 175 10.40 8.55 -0.27
C GLN A 175 9.90 9.64 0.69
N VAL A 176 8.67 10.10 0.52
CA VAL A 176 8.09 11.16 1.37
C VAL A 176 7.30 10.61 2.57
N MET A 177 7.17 9.29 2.70
CA MET A 177 6.61 8.61 3.85
C MET A 177 7.68 8.34 4.93
#